data_f89460bac8c9a3e0589f3d7e08654d43
#
_entry.id   f89460bac8c9a3e0589f3d7e08654d43
#
_cell.length_a   1.000
_cell.length_b   1.000
_cell.length_c   1.000
_cell.angle_alpha   90.00
_cell.angle_beta   90.00
_cell.angle_gamma   90.00
#
_symmetry.space_group_name_H-M   'P 1'
#
loop_
_entity.id
_entity.type
_entity.pdbx_description
1 polymer ?
#
loop_
_entity_poly.entity_id
_entity_poly.type
_entity_poly.pdbx_seq_one_letter_code
_entity_poly.pdbx_strand_id
1 'polypeptide(L)'
;MSLRTGIEERVASGAVTDVLIWADTIRSPEMRHEVPVPIPDAFLYLEHDGERHVVITPFEVERVEGHDGLQPHAYEQFGYDELVRQGIPMEEVGLGTAVRAVKEFGVESAVVPTTFPLLLADKLRGEGIEITPDRETFVQRRRAKNQAELDGIRRAQRGAEAGMDAARGLFRAAEKKNGSLLLDGEPLTCERVKIAVQQAFTSLNLLCDEFIVSHGPQTAVGHEMGSGEIKPDEPIVLDLWPRDRASSCYADMTRTFVVGEPPDELATYHKLVHEVLERTLAAVKPGVAGRDVYVLASERFHEEGYPTGLHKRDGEVLEDGFYHGLGHGVGLEVHEQPWLSRYPGVLVEGDVVTLEPGLYRSGYGGCRLEDLVLVTKDGAELLTDYPYDLAP
;
A
#
# COMPACT_ATOMS: atom_id res chain seq x y z
N MET A 1 19.75 -10.89 -28.91
CA MET A 1 19.84 -9.50 -28.51
C MET A 1 18.63 -9.26 -27.60
N SER A 2 18.84 -8.92 -26.36
CA SER A 2 17.80 -8.93 -25.32
C SER A 2 16.90 -7.68 -25.46
N LEU A 3 15.58 -7.83 -25.31
CA LEU A 3 14.61 -6.71 -25.25
C LEU A 3 15.00 -5.64 -24.22
N ARG A 4 15.72 -6.02 -23.15
CA ARG A 4 16.28 -5.09 -22.14
C ARG A 4 17.26 -4.07 -22.71
N THR A 5 18.12 -4.44 -23.66
CA THR A 5 19.12 -3.54 -24.24
C THR A 5 18.51 -2.38 -25.04
N GLY A 6 17.35 -2.56 -25.65
CA GLY A 6 16.68 -1.51 -26.43
C GLY A 6 16.05 -0.41 -25.57
N ILE A 7 15.50 -0.77 -24.39
CA ILE A 7 14.88 0.19 -23.45
C ILE A 7 15.95 0.99 -22.71
N GLU A 8 17.01 0.31 -22.22
CA GLU A 8 18.15 0.97 -21.56
C GLU A 8 18.86 1.95 -22.50
N GLU A 9 18.98 1.62 -23.80
CA GLU A 9 19.54 2.52 -24.81
C GLU A 9 18.64 3.73 -25.11
N ARG A 10 17.29 3.59 -25.13
CA ARG A 10 16.34 4.70 -25.35
C ARG A 10 16.24 5.63 -24.14
N VAL A 11 16.20 5.09 -22.91
CA VAL A 11 16.25 5.90 -21.67
C VAL A 11 17.58 6.65 -21.57
N ALA A 12 18.69 6.04 -21.97
CA ALA A 12 20.01 6.69 -22.02
C ALA A 12 20.12 7.73 -23.13
N SER A 13 19.29 7.67 -24.20
CA SER A 13 19.28 8.63 -25.31
C SER A 13 18.41 9.85 -25.05
N GLY A 14 17.66 9.92 -23.92
CA GLY A 14 16.74 11.02 -23.61
C GLY A 14 15.51 11.07 -24.52
N ALA A 15 15.21 9.99 -25.26
CA ALA A 15 13.97 9.90 -26.04
C ALA A 15 12.80 9.69 -25.07
N VAL A 16 11.81 10.55 -25.11
CA VAL A 16 10.56 10.42 -24.36
C VAL A 16 9.90 9.11 -24.84
N THR A 17 9.66 8.18 -23.91
CA THR A 17 8.98 6.94 -24.22
C THR A 17 7.50 7.14 -24.01
N ASP A 18 6.69 6.87 -25.04
CA ASP A 18 5.23 6.95 -24.91
C ASP A 18 4.70 5.95 -23.89
N VAL A 19 3.65 6.35 -23.18
CA VAL A 19 3.02 5.57 -22.12
C VAL A 19 1.54 5.36 -22.45
N LEU A 20 1.07 4.13 -22.34
CA LEU A 20 -0.35 3.80 -22.44
C LEU A 20 -0.82 3.08 -21.17
N ILE A 21 -1.96 3.50 -20.64
CA ILE A 21 -2.68 2.79 -19.60
C ILE A 21 -4.14 2.63 -20.05
N TRP A 22 -4.67 1.41 -19.95
CA TRP A 22 -6.09 1.14 -20.12
C TRP A 22 -6.63 0.49 -18.86
N ALA A 23 -7.32 1.27 -18.04
CA ALA A 23 -7.86 0.84 -16.76
C ALA A 23 -8.89 1.85 -16.23
N ASP A 24 -9.57 1.50 -15.15
CA ASP A 24 -10.29 2.46 -14.30
C ASP A 24 -9.37 3.01 -13.19
N THR A 25 -9.77 4.10 -12.56
CA THR A 25 -8.99 4.72 -11.47
C THR A 25 -9.33 4.17 -10.08
N ILE A 26 -10.29 3.27 -9.97
CA ILE A 26 -10.71 2.69 -8.68
C ILE A 26 -9.84 1.50 -8.30
N ARG A 27 -9.44 0.70 -9.31
CA ARG A 27 -8.73 -0.56 -9.14
C ARG A 27 -7.28 -0.52 -9.62
N SER A 28 -6.94 0.41 -10.54
CA SER A 28 -5.58 0.55 -11.05
C SER A 28 -4.84 1.68 -10.34
N PRO A 29 -3.81 1.35 -9.55
CA PRO A 29 -2.95 2.37 -8.93
C PRO A 29 -2.18 3.19 -9.97
N GLU A 30 -1.77 2.58 -11.09
CA GLU A 30 -1.08 3.28 -12.17
C GLU A 30 -1.99 4.35 -12.80
N MET A 31 -3.23 3.98 -13.13
CA MET A 31 -4.20 4.93 -13.68
C MET A 31 -4.57 6.01 -12.66
N ARG A 32 -4.74 5.65 -11.39
CA ARG A 32 -5.10 6.59 -10.34
C ARG A 32 -4.02 7.62 -10.07
N HIS A 33 -2.74 7.25 -10.17
CA HIS A 33 -1.61 8.16 -10.05
C HIS A 33 -1.61 9.22 -11.14
N GLU A 34 -1.86 8.81 -12.39
CA GLU A 34 -1.87 9.73 -13.54
C GLU A 34 -3.15 10.56 -13.63
N VAL A 35 -4.30 9.96 -13.28
CA VAL A 35 -5.61 10.61 -13.33
C VAL A 35 -6.24 10.56 -11.92
N PRO A 36 -6.04 11.61 -11.09
CA PRO A 36 -6.43 11.59 -9.68
C PRO A 36 -7.93 11.83 -9.45
N VAL A 37 -8.77 11.31 -10.35
CA VAL A 37 -10.23 11.43 -10.31
C VAL A 37 -10.85 10.03 -10.20
N PRO A 38 -11.84 9.78 -9.33
CA PRO A 38 -12.48 8.47 -9.20
C PRO A 38 -13.41 8.21 -10.39
N ILE A 39 -12.99 7.36 -11.33
CA ILE A 39 -13.73 6.95 -12.53
C ILE A 39 -13.81 5.43 -12.53
N PRO A 40 -15.03 4.83 -12.50
CA PRO A 40 -15.20 3.39 -12.31
C PRO A 40 -15.04 2.54 -13.59
N ASP A 41 -15.18 3.16 -14.75
CA ASP A 41 -15.06 2.49 -16.04
C ASP A 41 -13.66 2.66 -16.62
N ALA A 42 -13.17 1.63 -17.34
CA ALA A 42 -11.87 1.68 -17.97
C ALA A 42 -11.84 2.67 -19.15
N PHE A 43 -10.77 3.42 -19.25
CA PHE A 43 -10.51 4.40 -20.31
C PHE A 43 -9.02 4.41 -20.68
N LEU A 44 -8.65 5.16 -21.73
CA LEU A 44 -7.27 5.27 -22.18
C LEU A 44 -6.61 6.53 -21.59
N TYR A 45 -5.48 6.33 -20.91
CA TYR A 45 -4.48 7.35 -20.68
C TYR A 45 -3.33 7.15 -21.68
N LEU A 46 -2.90 8.24 -22.30
CA LEU A 46 -1.84 8.27 -23.29
C LEU A 46 -0.89 9.42 -22.98
N GLU A 47 0.40 9.14 -22.87
CA GLU A 47 1.46 10.17 -22.85
C GLU A 47 2.28 10.06 -24.13
N HIS A 48 2.31 11.13 -24.91
CA HIS A 48 2.99 11.23 -26.20
C HIS A 48 3.58 12.64 -26.37
N ASP A 49 4.83 12.73 -26.82
CA ASP A 49 5.55 14.01 -27.02
C ASP A 49 5.53 14.95 -25.80
N GLY A 50 5.43 14.42 -24.59
CA GLY A 50 5.37 15.17 -23.34
C GLY A 50 3.98 15.73 -23.00
N GLU A 51 2.97 15.44 -23.80
CA GLU A 51 1.56 15.77 -23.54
C GLU A 51 0.81 14.55 -22.98
N ARG A 52 -0.16 14.80 -22.07
CA ARG A 52 -0.93 13.76 -21.39
C ARG A 52 -2.40 13.82 -21.83
N HIS A 53 -2.84 12.82 -22.56
CA HIS A 53 -4.18 12.72 -23.11
C HIS A 53 -5.01 11.67 -22.39
N VAL A 54 -6.29 11.96 -22.20
CA VAL A 54 -7.27 11.02 -21.61
C VAL A 54 -8.40 10.84 -22.61
N VAL A 55 -8.61 9.62 -23.13
CA VAL A 55 -9.70 9.31 -24.07
C VAL A 55 -10.77 8.56 -23.31
N ILE A 56 -11.95 9.18 -23.14
CA ILE A 56 -12.92 8.80 -22.14
C ILE A 56 -14.36 9.06 -22.61
N THR A 57 -15.35 8.53 -21.91
CA THR A 57 -16.77 8.82 -22.19
C THR A 57 -17.10 10.30 -22.03
N PRO A 58 -18.00 10.88 -22.85
CA PRO A 58 -18.28 12.32 -22.83
C PRO A 58 -18.72 12.88 -21.48
N PHE A 59 -19.45 12.13 -20.69
CA PHE A 59 -19.96 12.59 -19.37
C PHE A 59 -18.89 12.59 -18.27
N GLU A 60 -17.70 12.03 -18.53
CA GLU A 60 -16.55 12.09 -17.61
C GLU A 60 -15.52 13.16 -18.00
N VAL A 61 -15.62 13.74 -19.21
CA VAL A 61 -14.68 14.76 -19.72
C VAL A 61 -14.58 15.94 -18.75
N GLU A 62 -15.70 16.51 -18.31
CA GLU A 62 -15.74 17.65 -17.40
C GLU A 62 -15.08 17.36 -16.04
N ARG A 63 -15.09 16.09 -15.60
CA ARG A 63 -14.45 15.66 -14.34
C ARG A 63 -12.93 15.62 -14.43
N VAL A 64 -12.39 15.43 -15.63
CA VAL A 64 -10.95 15.41 -15.90
C VAL A 64 -10.44 16.81 -16.27
N GLU A 65 -11.30 17.64 -16.87
CA GLU A 65 -10.98 19.04 -17.19
C GLU A 65 -10.54 19.81 -15.94
N GLY A 66 -9.48 20.61 -16.05
CA GLY A 66 -8.94 21.40 -14.95
C GLY A 66 -7.91 20.68 -14.07
N HIS A 67 -7.66 19.40 -14.28
CA HIS A 67 -6.49 18.74 -13.69
C HIS A 67 -5.25 19.06 -14.50
N ASP A 68 -4.21 19.59 -13.83
CA ASP A 68 -3.01 20.12 -14.46
C ASP A 68 -2.38 19.13 -15.45
N GLY A 69 -2.26 19.60 -16.70
CA GLY A 69 -1.60 18.90 -17.79
C GLY A 69 -2.37 17.71 -18.38
N LEU A 70 -3.62 17.46 -17.99
CA LEU A 70 -4.46 16.45 -18.65
C LEU A 70 -5.32 17.07 -19.76
N GLN A 71 -5.33 16.44 -20.93
CA GLN A 71 -6.15 16.81 -22.07
C GLN A 71 -7.21 15.74 -22.32
N PRO A 72 -8.46 15.94 -21.84
CA PRO A 72 -9.52 14.97 -22.05
C PRO A 72 -10.13 15.06 -23.44
N HIS A 73 -10.42 13.90 -24.03
CA HIS A 73 -11.04 13.71 -25.35
C HIS A 73 -12.22 12.75 -25.21
N ALA A 74 -13.35 13.13 -25.82
CA ALA A 74 -14.50 12.23 -25.86
C ALA A 74 -14.29 11.08 -26.86
N TYR A 75 -14.78 9.89 -26.54
CA TYR A 75 -14.72 8.70 -27.42
C TYR A 75 -15.24 8.94 -28.83
N GLU A 76 -16.23 9.82 -28.99
CA GLU A 76 -16.83 10.17 -30.29
C GLU A 76 -15.82 10.79 -31.25
N GLN A 77 -14.80 11.48 -30.76
CA GLN A 77 -13.73 12.07 -31.59
C GLN A 77 -12.93 11.00 -32.33
N PHE A 78 -12.89 9.78 -31.82
CA PHE A 78 -12.14 8.65 -32.37
C PHE A 78 -13.06 7.59 -33.00
N GLY A 79 -14.26 7.99 -33.44
CA GLY A 79 -15.16 7.16 -34.23
C GLY A 79 -15.92 6.10 -33.44
N TYR A 80 -16.19 6.34 -32.15
CA TYR A 80 -16.99 5.47 -31.29
C TYR A 80 -18.34 5.12 -31.93
N ASP A 81 -19.10 6.13 -32.37
CA ASP A 81 -20.40 5.94 -33.00
C ASP A 81 -20.36 5.09 -34.27
N GLU A 82 -19.27 5.16 -35.01
CA GLU A 82 -19.06 4.33 -36.20
C GLU A 82 -18.90 2.87 -35.84
N LEU A 83 -18.09 2.56 -34.80
CA LEU A 83 -17.93 1.19 -34.29
C LEU A 83 -19.24 0.61 -33.80
N VAL A 84 -20.06 1.40 -33.10
CA VAL A 84 -21.40 1.00 -32.65
C VAL A 84 -22.29 0.68 -33.85
N ARG A 85 -22.31 1.52 -34.90
CA ARG A 85 -23.09 1.27 -36.13
C ARG A 85 -22.63 0.04 -36.93
N GLN A 86 -21.36 -0.32 -36.80
CA GLN A 86 -20.80 -1.54 -37.40
C GLN A 86 -21.20 -2.82 -36.62
N GLY A 87 -21.89 -2.68 -35.49
CA GLY A 87 -22.33 -3.79 -34.66
C GLY A 87 -21.21 -4.44 -33.84
N ILE A 88 -20.13 -3.69 -33.55
CA ILE A 88 -19.07 -4.14 -32.62
C ILE A 88 -19.69 -4.33 -31.23
N PRO A 89 -19.42 -5.45 -30.53
CA PRO A 89 -19.91 -5.68 -29.19
C PRO A 89 -19.49 -4.54 -28.21
N MET A 90 -20.37 -4.19 -27.28
CA MET A 90 -20.18 -3.06 -26.39
C MET A 90 -18.85 -3.15 -25.62
N GLU A 91 -18.47 -4.33 -25.17
CA GLU A 91 -17.22 -4.63 -24.46
C GLU A 91 -15.95 -4.43 -25.33
N GLU A 92 -16.10 -4.37 -26.65
CA GLU A 92 -14.98 -4.17 -27.58
C GLU A 92 -14.96 -2.76 -28.22
N VAL A 93 -16.07 -2.02 -28.20
CA VAL A 93 -16.14 -0.68 -28.80
C VAL A 93 -15.11 0.25 -28.16
N GLY A 94 -15.00 0.25 -26.82
CA GLY A 94 -14.00 1.06 -26.10
C GLY A 94 -12.56 0.71 -26.52
N LEU A 95 -12.25 -0.58 -26.64
CA LEU A 95 -10.92 -1.02 -27.10
C LEU A 95 -10.64 -0.60 -28.56
N GLY A 96 -11.64 -0.70 -29.43
CA GLY A 96 -11.54 -0.23 -30.82
C GLY A 96 -11.33 1.28 -30.90
N THR A 97 -12.01 2.05 -30.05
CA THR A 97 -11.84 3.49 -29.93
C THR A 97 -10.43 3.85 -29.45
N ALA A 98 -9.91 3.14 -28.44
CA ALA A 98 -8.55 3.30 -27.96
C ALA A 98 -7.50 3.04 -29.05
N VAL A 99 -7.66 1.98 -29.84
CA VAL A 99 -6.77 1.69 -30.98
C VAL A 99 -6.76 2.84 -31.98
N ARG A 100 -7.93 3.39 -32.32
CA ARG A 100 -8.04 4.52 -33.25
C ARG A 100 -7.36 5.78 -32.68
N ALA A 101 -7.58 6.08 -31.39
CA ALA A 101 -6.95 7.21 -30.73
C ALA A 101 -5.42 7.10 -30.74
N VAL A 102 -4.87 5.95 -30.35
CA VAL A 102 -3.41 5.72 -30.33
C VAL A 102 -2.80 5.92 -31.72
N LYS A 103 -3.49 5.48 -32.79
CA LYS A 103 -3.06 5.70 -34.18
C LYS A 103 -3.15 7.18 -34.59
N GLU A 104 -4.22 7.87 -34.21
CA GLU A 104 -4.44 9.28 -34.56
C GLU A 104 -3.41 10.19 -33.90
N PHE A 105 -2.99 9.89 -32.67
CA PHE A 105 -1.87 10.57 -32.01
C PHE A 105 -0.50 10.21 -32.59
N GLY A 106 -0.39 9.21 -33.47
CA GLY A 106 0.84 8.88 -34.16
C GLY A 106 1.82 8.02 -33.33
N VAL A 107 1.35 7.36 -32.27
CA VAL A 107 2.18 6.48 -31.42
C VAL A 107 2.66 5.28 -32.23
N GLU A 108 3.97 5.08 -32.32
CA GLU A 108 4.60 3.93 -32.99
C GLU A 108 5.04 2.85 -31.98
N SER A 109 5.40 3.27 -30.76
CA SER A 109 5.80 2.35 -29.68
C SER A 109 5.44 2.92 -28.32
N ALA A 110 5.03 2.08 -27.37
CA ALA A 110 4.70 2.52 -26.00
C ALA A 110 5.05 1.49 -24.94
N VAL A 111 5.35 1.98 -23.72
CA VAL A 111 5.40 1.16 -22.52
C VAL A 111 4.02 1.12 -21.86
N VAL A 112 3.69 -0.04 -21.28
CA VAL A 112 2.40 -0.30 -20.62
C VAL A 112 2.62 -0.98 -19.27
N PRO A 113 1.69 -0.81 -18.29
CA PRO A 113 1.75 -1.57 -17.06
C PRO A 113 1.59 -3.08 -17.33
N THR A 114 2.11 -3.91 -16.43
CA THR A 114 2.02 -5.39 -16.56
C THR A 114 0.58 -5.90 -16.50
N THR A 115 -0.35 -5.08 -16.02
CA THR A 115 -1.79 -5.33 -15.97
C THR A 115 -2.54 -4.90 -17.23
N PHE A 116 -1.83 -4.37 -18.25
CA PHE A 116 -2.44 -3.90 -19.47
C PHE A 116 -3.18 -5.04 -20.20
N PRO A 117 -4.42 -4.81 -20.68
CA PRO A 117 -5.21 -5.88 -21.28
C PRO A 117 -4.54 -6.50 -22.51
N LEU A 118 -4.32 -7.82 -22.47
CA LEU A 118 -3.67 -8.54 -23.56
C LEU A 118 -4.42 -8.36 -24.89
N LEU A 119 -5.76 -8.36 -24.85
CA LEU A 119 -6.57 -8.16 -26.06
C LEU A 119 -6.30 -6.78 -26.71
N LEU A 120 -6.14 -5.71 -25.91
CA LEU A 120 -5.82 -4.40 -26.44
C LEU A 120 -4.38 -4.36 -26.98
N ALA A 121 -3.44 -4.97 -26.27
CA ALA A 121 -2.05 -5.08 -26.72
C ALA A 121 -1.97 -5.80 -28.08
N ASP A 122 -2.71 -6.90 -28.28
CA ASP A 122 -2.71 -7.64 -29.55
C ASP A 122 -3.38 -6.85 -30.68
N LYS A 123 -4.46 -6.09 -30.38
CA LYS A 123 -5.08 -5.19 -31.36
C LYS A 123 -4.09 -4.10 -31.81
N LEU A 124 -3.38 -3.46 -30.89
CA LEU A 124 -2.37 -2.43 -31.19
C LEU A 124 -1.18 -3.00 -31.98
N ARG A 125 -0.67 -4.18 -31.60
CA ARG A 125 0.39 -4.87 -32.36
C ARG A 125 -0.06 -5.26 -33.77
N GLY A 126 -1.34 -5.63 -33.93
CA GLY A 126 -1.94 -5.90 -35.25
C GLY A 126 -1.95 -4.67 -36.16
N GLU A 127 -1.96 -3.47 -35.60
CA GLU A 127 -1.85 -2.19 -36.31
C GLU A 127 -0.39 -1.70 -36.49
N GLY A 128 0.59 -2.51 -36.07
CA GLY A 128 2.03 -2.21 -36.20
C GLY A 128 2.62 -1.40 -35.06
N ILE A 129 1.90 -1.18 -33.96
CA ILE A 129 2.37 -0.44 -32.79
C ILE A 129 3.12 -1.39 -31.85
N GLU A 130 4.34 -1.04 -31.46
CA GLU A 130 5.15 -1.83 -30.53
C GLU A 130 4.67 -1.59 -29.09
N ILE A 131 4.23 -2.64 -28.39
CA ILE A 131 3.75 -2.58 -27.00
C ILE A 131 4.66 -3.41 -26.11
N THR A 132 5.29 -2.73 -25.13
CA THR A 132 6.25 -3.34 -24.19
C THR A 132 5.75 -3.17 -22.76
N PRO A 133 5.45 -4.27 -22.03
CA PRO A 133 5.16 -4.17 -20.61
C PRO A 133 6.43 -3.82 -19.82
N ASP A 134 6.37 -2.78 -19.00
CA ASP A 134 7.47 -2.36 -18.13
C ASP A 134 6.98 -2.00 -16.73
N ARG A 135 7.19 -2.91 -15.79
CA ARG A 135 6.82 -2.73 -14.39
C ARG A 135 7.59 -1.57 -13.74
N GLU A 136 8.88 -1.43 -14.06
CA GLU A 136 9.76 -0.49 -13.37
C GLU A 136 9.35 0.96 -13.63
N THR A 137 9.03 1.32 -14.85
CA THR A 137 8.53 2.65 -15.20
C THR A 137 7.36 3.07 -14.29
N PHE A 138 6.35 2.20 -14.15
CA PHE A 138 5.15 2.55 -13.37
C PHE A 138 5.40 2.53 -11.86
N VAL A 139 6.28 1.67 -11.38
CA VAL A 139 6.71 1.68 -9.97
C VAL A 139 7.43 2.98 -9.64
N GLN A 140 8.40 3.40 -10.46
CA GLN A 140 9.18 4.61 -10.20
C GLN A 140 8.33 5.88 -10.25
N ARG A 141 7.34 5.95 -11.15
CA ARG A 141 6.40 7.08 -11.23
C ARG A 141 5.64 7.29 -9.93
N ARG A 142 5.15 6.20 -9.29
CA ARG A 142 4.36 6.24 -8.05
C ARG A 142 5.18 6.45 -6.77
N ARG A 143 6.50 6.25 -6.81
CA ARG A 143 7.36 6.45 -5.63
C ARG A 143 7.37 7.91 -5.16
N ALA A 144 7.45 8.86 -6.08
CA ALA A 144 7.34 10.28 -5.76
C ALA A 144 5.85 10.64 -5.58
N LYS A 145 5.38 10.65 -4.34
CA LYS A 145 3.98 11.00 -4.04
C LYS A 145 3.70 12.46 -4.40
N ASN A 146 2.62 12.68 -5.14
CA ASN A 146 2.13 14.04 -5.34
C ASN A 146 1.43 14.57 -4.07
N GLN A 147 1.12 15.88 -4.03
CA GLN A 147 0.54 16.50 -2.84
C GLN A 147 -0.83 15.92 -2.49
N ALA A 148 -1.66 15.58 -3.48
CA ALA A 148 -2.99 14.99 -3.24
C ALA A 148 -2.89 13.58 -2.63
N GLU A 149 -1.90 12.79 -3.06
CA GLU A 149 -1.59 11.48 -2.48
C GLU A 149 -1.08 11.62 -1.04
N LEU A 150 -0.13 12.52 -0.77
CA LEU A 150 0.38 12.78 0.58
C LEU A 150 -0.75 13.24 1.54
N ASP A 151 -1.61 14.13 1.08
CA ASP A 151 -2.77 14.57 1.86
C ASP A 151 -3.76 13.42 2.12
N GLY A 152 -3.92 12.53 1.14
CA GLY A 152 -4.73 11.31 1.27
C GLY A 152 -4.15 10.33 2.28
N ILE A 153 -2.86 10.04 2.20
CA ILE A 153 -2.13 9.20 3.16
C ILE A 153 -2.27 9.76 4.58
N ARG A 154 -2.07 11.07 4.77
CA ARG A 154 -2.24 11.71 6.08
C ARG A 154 -3.67 11.64 6.60
N ARG A 155 -4.70 11.70 5.72
CA ARG A 155 -6.10 11.49 6.16
C ARG A 155 -6.35 10.05 6.56
N ALA A 156 -5.86 9.09 5.78
CA ALA A 156 -5.94 7.67 6.10
C ALA A 156 -5.22 7.34 7.43
N GLN A 157 -4.03 7.94 7.67
CA GLN A 157 -3.25 7.75 8.91
C GLN A 157 -4.01 8.27 10.13
N ARG A 158 -4.59 9.48 10.08
CA ARG A 158 -5.46 9.97 11.18
C ARG A 158 -6.66 9.07 11.40
N GLY A 159 -7.14 8.40 10.36
CA GLY A 159 -8.19 7.41 10.47
C GLY A 159 -7.74 6.14 11.17
N ALA A 160 -6.54 5.64 10.88
CA ALA A 160 -5.94 4.51 11.58
C ALA A 160 -5.80 4.81 13.08
N GLU A 161 -5.31 6.00 13.44
CA GLU A 161 -5.21 6.49 14.83
C GLU A 161 -6.58 6.56 15.51
N ALA A 162 -7.61 7.06 14.82
CA ALA A 162 -8.97 7.07 15.35
C ALA A 162 -9.54 5.63 15.54
N GLY A 163 -9.20 4.71 14.66
CA GLY A 163 -9.51 3.29 14.81
C GLY A 163 -8.84 2.67 16.04
N MET A 164 -7.56 3.00 16.27
CA MET A 164 -6.81 2.61 17.47
C MET A 164 -7.48 3.16 18.74
N ASP A 165 -7.89 4.44 18.72
CA ASP A 165 -8.59 5.07 19.87
C ASP A 165 -9.92 4.39 20.14
N ALA A 166 -10.69 4.03 19.12
CA ALA A 166 -11.94 3.31 19.29
C ALA A 166 -11.73 1.95 19.97
N ALA A 167 -10.72 1.19 19.54
CA ALA A 167 -10.33 -0.07 20.17
C ALA A 167 -9.84 0.12 21.60
N ARG A 168 -8.93 1.08 21.81
CA ARG A 168 -8.34 1.42 23.12
C ARG A 168 -9.43 1.84 24.13
N GLY A 169 -10.46 2.55 23.66
CA GLY A 169 -11.63 2.88 24.46
C GLY A 169 -12.36 1.66 25.00
N LEU A 170 -12.55 0.62 24.17
CA LEU A 170 -13.15 -0.64 24.60
C LEU A 170 -12.25 -1.39 25.60
N PHE A 171 -10.94 -1.42 25.36
CA PHE A 171 -9.97 -2.07 26.26
C PHE A 171 -9.97 -1.42 27.65
N ARG A 172 -10.01 -0.08 27.72
CA ARG A 172 -10.09 0.67 28.99
C ARG A 172 -11.43 0.47 29.73
N ALA A 173 -12.51 0.27 29.00
CA ALA A 173 -13.84 0.06 29.59
C ALA A 173 -14.08 -1.39 30.00
N ALA A 174 -13.26 -2.33 29.54
CA ALA A 174 -13.43 -3.76 29.84
C ALA A 174 -13.03 -4.08 31.29
N GLU A 175 -13.89 -4.80 31.98
CA GLU A 175 -13.67 -5.27 33.36
C GLU A 175 -13.05 -6.67 33.37
N LYS A 176 -11.95 -6.85 34.11
CA LYS A 176 -11.35 -8.17 34.35
C LYS A 176 -12.17 -8.93 35.39
N LYS A 177 -12.80 -10.03 34.99
CA LYS A 177 -13.64 -10.84 35.88
C LYS A 177 -13.58 -12.33 35.53
N ASN A 178 -13.25 -13.18 36.51
CA ASN A 178 -13.19 -14.63 36.33
C ASN A 178 -12.32 -15.10 35.15
N GLY A 179 -11.23 -14.42 34.84
CA GLY A 179 -10.32 -14.78 33.75
C GLY A 179 -10.80 -14.34 32.36
N SER A 180 -11.85 -13.52 32.28
CA SER A 180 -12.38 -12.92 31.06
C SER A 180 -12.32 -11.39 31.13
N LEU A 181 -12.31 -10.74 29.99
CA LEU A 181 -12.56 -9.31 29.84
C LEU A 181 -14.04 -9.13 29.47
N LEU A 182 -14.77 -8.40 30.30
CA LEU A 182 -16.19 -8.14 30.08
C LEU A 182 -16.41 -6.66 29.74
N LEU A 183 -17.19 -6.41 28.72
CA LEU A 183 -17.69 -5.08 28.35
C LEU A 183 -19.24 -5.14 28.34
N ASP A 184 -19.87 -4.33 29.19
CA ASP A 184 -21.34 -4.33 29.41
C ASP A 184 -21.88 -5.70 29.87
N GLY A 185 -21.07 -6.45 30.63
CA GLY A 185 -21.42 -7.79 31.14
C GLY A 185 -21.22 -8.95 30.17
N GLU A 186 -20.86 -8.68 28.92
CA GLU A 186 -20.60 -9.68 27.89
C GLU A 186 -19.09 -9.75 27.56
N PRO A 187 -18.57 -10.92 27.11
CA PRO A 187 -17.18 -11.04 26.71
C PRO A 187 -16.75 -10.01 25.67
N LEU A 188 -15.57 -9.42 25.88
CA LEU A 188 -14.90 -8.62 24.86
C LEU A 188 -14.28 -9.57 23.83
N THR A 189 -14.64 -9.41 22.56
CA THR A 189 -14.14 -10.25 21.46
C THR A 189 -13.48 -9.42 20.37
N CYS A 190 -12.63 -10.05 19.56
CA CYS A 190 -12.04 -9.42 18.37
C CYS A 190 -13.12 -8.80 17.47
N GLU A 191 -14.26 -9.48 17.29
CA GLU A 191 -15.36 -9.02 16.45
C GLU A 191 -15.97 -7.71 16.97
N ARG A 192 -16.14 -7.59 18.30
CA ARG A 192 -16.64 -6.33 18.91
C ARG A 192 -15.69 -5.18 18.71
N VAL A 193 -14.37 -5.44 18.84
CA VAL A 193 -13.33 -4.44 18.57
C VAL A 193 -13.35 -4.04 17.09
N LYS A 194 -13.40 -5.03 16.18
CA LYS A 194 -13.49 -4.78 14.73
C LYS A 194 -14.70 -3.91 14.35
N ILE A 195 -15.85 -4.14 14.96
CA ILE A 195 -17.05 -3.30 14.72
C ILE A 195 -16.79 -1.84 15.13
N ALA A 196 -16.18 -1.59 16.29
CA ALA A 196 -15.89 -0.24 16.74
C ALA A 196 -14.87 0.48 15.83
N VAL A 197 -13.80 -0.20 15.42
CA VAL A 197 -12.81 0.29 14.48
C VAL A 197 -13.46 0.62 13.12
N GLN A 198 -14.28 -0.29 12.59
CA GLN A 198 -14.99 -0.08 11.31
C GLN A 198 -15.96 1.11 11.37
N GLN A 199 -16.60 1.35 12.50
CA GLN A 199 -17.44 2.51 12.71
C GLN A 199 -16.64 3.81 12.69
N ALA A 200 -15.44 3.83 13.31
CA ALA A 200 -14.53 4.96 13.25
C ALA A 200 -14.11 5.26 11.79
N PHE A 201 -13.69 4.26 11.03
CA PHE A 201 -13.36 4.43 9.62
C PHE A 201 -14.52 4.97 8.79
N THR A 202 -15.70 4.40 8.94
CA THR A 202 -16.90 4.84 8.22
C THR A 202 -17.24 6.29 8.52
N SER A 203 -17.12 6.73 9.79
CA SER A 203 -17.41 8.11 10.20
C SER A 203 -16.45 9.14 9.60
N LEU A 204 -15.24 8.70 9.21
CA LEU A 204 -14.21 9.52 8.59
C LEU A 204 -14.14 9.36 7.06
N ASN A 205 -15.13 8.69 6.45
CA ASN A 205 -15.19 8.42 5.02
C ASN A 205 -14.00 7.61 4.50
N LEU A 206 -13.52 6.66 5.33
CA LEU A 206 -12.48 5.71 4.96
C LEU A 206 -13.07 4.35 4.60
N LEU A 207 -12.30 3.59 3.82
CA LEU A 207 -12.55 2.19 3.49
C LEU A 207 -11.50 1.32 4.16
N CYS A 208 -11.92 0.18 4.69
CA CYS A 208 -11.01 -0.87 5.10
C CYS A 208 -11.80 -2.18 5.04
N ASP A 209 -11.44 -3.04 4.09
CA ASP A 209 -12.17 -4.31 3.88
C ASP A 209 -11.75 -5.35 4.92
N GLU A 210 -10.47 -5.35 5.31
CA GLU A 210 -9.88 -6.23 6.30
C GLU A 210 -8.84 -5.48 7.13
N PHE A 211 -8.64 -5.90 8.38
CA PHE A 211 -7.60 -5.46 9.29
C PHE A 211 -7.47 -6.44 10.46
N ILE A 212 -6.32 -6.43 11.13
CA ILE A 212 -6.01 -7.39 12.19
C ILE A 212 -6.49 -6.84 13.54
N VAL A 213 -7.23 -7.67 14.26
CA VAL A 213 -7.44 -7.59 15.70
C VAL A 213 -7.25 -9.00 16.24
N SER A 214 -6.03 -9.36 16.55
CA SER A 214 -5.65 -10.70 17.04
C SER A 214 -5.25 -10.64 18.51
N HIS A 215 -5.35 -11.78 19.21
CA HIS A 215 -5.03 -11.85 20.64
C HIS A 215 -4.32 -13.15 21.00
N GLY A 216 -3.57 -13.14 22.11
CA GLY A 216 -2.86 -14.30 22.61
C GLY A 216 -1.98 -14.96 21.54
N PRO A 217 -2.01 -16.32 21.41
CA PRO A 217 -1.20 -17.02 20.42
C PRO A 217 -1.46 -16.64 18.95
N GLN A 218 -2.63 -16.07 18.63
CA GLN A 218 -2.93 -15.60 17.28
C GLN A 218 -1.97 -14.50 16.84
N THR A 219 -1.49 -13.67 17.79
CA THR A 219 -0.56 -12.56 17.51
C THR A 219 0.82 -13.01 17.05
N ALA A 220 1.15 -14.29 17.17
CA ALA A 220 2.39 -14.85 16.63
C ALA A 220 2.31 -15.19 15.14
N VAL A 221 1.15 -15.10 14.52
CA VAL A 221 0.94 -15.38 13.08
C VAL A 221 0.69 -14.07 12.35
N GLY A 222 1.62 -13.65 11.49
CA GLY A 222 1.70 -12.30 10.92
C GLY A 222 0.41 -11.77 10.29
N HIS A 223 -0.36 -12.61 9.58
CA HIS A 223 -1.62 -12.22 8.92
C HIS A 223 -2.86 -12.92 9.53
N GLU A 224 -2.81 -13.32 10.80
CA GLU A 224 -3.99 -13.83 11.48
C GLU A 224 -4.95 -12.68 11.81
N MET A 225 -6.09 -12.64 11.14
CA MET A 225 -7.06 -11.55 11.30
C MET A 225 -7.65 -11.44 12.70
N GLY A 226 -7.53 -12.52 13.48
CA GLY A 226 -8.01 -12.65 14.85
C GLY A 226 -9.51 -12.88 14.97
N SER A 227 -9.87 -13.64 15.98
CA SER A 227 -11.26 -14.00 16.29
C SER A 227 -11.40 -14.45 17.74
N GLY A 228 -12.62 -14.36 18.27
CA GLY A 228 -12.97 -14.93 19.56
C GLY A 228 -12.73 -13.98 20.74
N GLU A 229 -12.80 -14.58 21.94
CA GLU A 229 -12.78 -13.87 23.22
C GLU A 229 -11.36 -13.47 23.62
N ILE A 230 -11.12 -12.18 23.78
CA ILE A 230 -9.86 -11.60 24.27
C ILE A 230 -9.74 -11.86 25.79
N LYS A 231 -8.60 -12.41 26.22
CA LYS A 231 -8.32 -12.68 27.62
C LYS A 231 -7.49 -11.58 28.26
N PRO A 232 -7.58 -11.42 29.59
CA PRO A 232 -6.66 -10.52 30.29
C PRO A 232 -5.23 -11.04 30.26
N ASP A 233 -4.28 -10.11 30.37
CA ASP A 233 -2.85 -10.41 30.56
C ASP A 233 -2.18 -11.08 29.33
N GLU A 234 -2.81 -11.02 28.14
CA GLU A 234 -2.24 -11.53 26.87
C GLU A 234 -2.04 -10.41 25.85
N PRO A 235 -1.17 -10.62 24.84
CA PRO A 235 -0.99 -9.63 23.78
C PRO A 235 -2.26 -9.47 22.93
N ILE A 236 -2.53 -8.23 22.53
CA ILE A 236 -3.55 -7.88 21.54
C ILE A 236 -2.86 -7.05 20.48
N VAL A 237 -2.77 -7.55 19.25
CA VAL A 237 -2.21 -6.83 18.12
C VAL A 237 -3.34 -6.26 17.27
N LEU A 238 -3.29 -4.95 17.08
CA LEU A 238 -4.09 -4.23 16.10
C LEU A 238 -3.19 -3.75 14.99
N ASP A 239 -3.54 -4.11 13.76
CA ASP A 239 -2.85 -3.70 12.55
C ASP A 239 -3.88 -3.19 11.55
N LEU A 240 -3.82 -1.89 11.26
CA LEU A 240 -4.89 -1.12 10.62
C LEU A 240 -4.38 -0.40 9.38
N TRP A 241 -4.91 -0.77 8.19
CA TRP A 241 -4.57 -0.17 6.90
C TRP A 241 -5.76 0.46 6.16
N PRO A 242 -6.40 1.49 6.74
CA PRO A 242 -7.51 2.16 6.08
C PRO A 242 -7.08 2.90 4.81
N ARG A 243 -8.01 3.01 3.87
CA ARG A 243 -7.85 3.73 2.60
C ARG A 243 -8.74 4.98 2.56
N ASP A 244 -8.15 6.13 2.27
CA ASP A 244 -8.90 7.36 2.02
C ASP A 244 -9.74 7.24 0.74
N ARG A 245 -11.06 7.37 0.86
CA ARG A 245 -11.99 7.19 -0.26
C ARG A 245 -11.76 8.23 -1.38
N ALA A 246 -11.33 9.43 -1.03
CA ALA A 246 -11.16 10.51 -2.00
C ALA A 246 -9.91 10.33 -2.85
N SER A 247 -8.76 9.99 -2.23
CA SER A 247 -7.48 9.82 -2.94
C SER A 247 -7.21 8.38 -3.37
N SER A 248 -7.85 7.39 -2.77
CA SER A 248 -7.55 5.95 -2.82
C SER A 248 -6.21 5.57 -2.16
N CYS A 249 -5.58 6.48 -1.43
CA CYS A 249 -4.34 6.19 -0.73
C CYS A 249 -4.59 5.50 0.62
N TYR A 250 -3.68 4.60 0.95
CA TYR A 250 -3.66 3.85 2.20
C TYR A 250 -2.83 4.55 3.27
N ALA A 251 -3.07 4.20 4.52
CA ALA A 251 -2.13 4.28 5.63
C ALA A 251 -1.89 2.87 6.15
N ASP A 252 -0.95 2.75 7.08
CA ASP A 252 -0.67 1.50 7.78
C ASP A 252 -0.09 1.77 9.15
N MET A 253 -0.61 1.10 10.19
CA MET A 253 -0.04 1.19 11.54
C MET A 253 -0.42 0.01 12.42
N THR A 254 0.55 -0.46 13.19
CA THR A 254 0.32 -1.51 14.19
C THR A 254 0.64 -1.01 15.61
N ARG A 255 -0.19 -1.42 16.57
CA ARG A 255 0.10 -1.34 18.02
C ARG A 255 -0.23 -2.65 18.71
N THR A 256 0.53 -2.93 19.77
CA THR A 256 0.30 -4.06 20.66
C THR A 256 -0.18 -3.55 22.01
N PHE A 257 -1.25 -4.13 22.54
CA PHE A 257 -1.82 -3.79 23.85
C PHE A 257 -1.92 -5.00 24.76
N VAL A 258 -2.02 -4.74 26.06
CA VAL A 258 -2.37 -5.73 27.10
C VAL A 258 -3.39 -5.11 28.05
N VAL A 259 -4.52 -5.78 28.25
CA VAL A 259 -5.48 -5.40 29.28
C VAL A 259 -5.20 -6.18 30.56
N GLY A 260 -4.59 -5.52 31.53
CA GLY A 260 -4.12 -6.14 32.78
C GLY A 260 -2.60 -6.06 32.95
N GLU A 261 -2.01 -7.12 33.47
CA GLU A 261 -0.56 -7.17 33.74
C GLU A 261 0.18 -7.85 32.58
N PRO A 262 1.06 -7.16 31.85
CA PRO A 262 1.80 -7.77 30.77
C PRO A 262 2.75 -8.86 31.30
N PRO A 263 2.82 -10.04 30.68
CA PRO A 263 3.85 -11.02 30.97
C PRO A 263 5.27 -10.45 30.75
N ASP A 264 6.24 -10.81 31.59
CA ASP A 264 7.62 -10.31 31.54
C ASP A 264 8.26 -10.47 30.14
N GLU A 265 8.01 -11.60 29.49
CA GLU A 265 8.53 -11.84 28.12
C GLU A 265 7.94 -10.88 27.11
N LEU A 266 6.64 -10.62 27.17
CA LEU A 266 5.98 -9.65 26.27
C LEU A 266 6.44 -8.22 26.52
N ALA A 267 6.64 -7.84 27.80
CA ALA A 267 7.21 -6.54 28.15
C ALA A 267 8.65 -6.40 27.62
N THR A 268 9.42 -7.49 27.60
CA THR A 268 10.76 -7.53 26.99
C THR A 268 10.68 -7.39 25.47
N TYR A 269 9.76 -8.09 24.81
CA TYR A 269 9.53 -7.94 23.36
C TYR A 269 9.18 -6.50 23.02
N HIS A 270 8.20 -5.92 23.70
CA HIS A 270 7.74 -4.55 23.44
C HIS A 270 8.87 -3.54 23.57
N LYS A 271 9.67 -3.62 24.64
CA LYS A 271 10.81 -2.73 24.85
C LYS A 271 11.83 -2.84 23.72
N LEU A 272 12.17 -4.06 23.30
CA LEU A 272 13.18 -4.29 22.26
C LEU A 272 12.63 -3.90 20.88
N VAL A 273 11.37 -4.20 20.58
CA VAL A 273 10.70 -3.80 19.34
C VAL A 273 10.66 -2.27 19.22
N HIS A 274 10.33 -1.57 20.30
CA HIS A 274 10.33 -0.10 20.31
C HIS A 274 11.74 0.47 20.10
N GLU A 275 12.76 -0.08 20.77
CA GLU A 275 14.16 0.31 20.54
C GLU A 275 14.58 0.14 19.07
N VAL A 276 14.19 -0.98 18.47
CA VAL A 276 14.50 -1.26 17.05
C VAL A 276 13.76 -0.29 16.13
N LEU A 277 12.49 0.03 16.43
CA LEU A 277 11.73 1.01 15.68
C LEU A 277 12.41 2.38 15.67
N GLU A 278 12.83 2.89 16.86
CA GLU A 278 13.54 4.16 16.98
C GLU A 278 14.88 4.16 16.20
N ARG A 279 15.65 3.06 16.29
CA ARG A 279 16.93 2.91 15.56
C ARG A 279 16.74 2.92 14.05
N THR A 280 15.73 2.21 13.57
CA THR A 280 15.45 2.11 12.13
C THR A 280 14.90 3.42 11.59
N LEU A 281 14.02 4.12 12.32
CA LEU A 281 13.54 5.45 11.97
C LEU A 281 14.71 6.45 11.82
N ALA A 282 15.65 6.44 12.73
CA ALA A 282 16.84 7.32 12.66
C ALA A 282 17.76 7.03 11.45
N ALA A 283 17.66 5.83 10.85
CA ALA A 283 18.46 5.45 9.70
C ALA A 283 17.77 5.79 8.35
N VAL A 284 16.47 6.08 8.34
CA VAL A 284 15.71 6.39 7.12
C VAL A 284 16.11 7.75 6.57
N LYS A 285 16.62 7.75 5.33
CA LYS A 285 16.90 8.96 4.55
C LYS A 285 17.14 8.61 3.08
N PRO A 286 17.09 9.57 2.15
CA PRO A 286 17.39 9.33 0.75
C PRO A 286 18.80 8.74 0.56
N GLY A 287 18.95 7.81 -0.38
CA GLY A 287 20.22 7.15 -0.71
C GLY A 287 20.56 5.94 0.17
N VAL A 288 19.83 5.69 1.25
CA VAL A 288 20.01 4.49 2.07
C VAL A 288 19.32 3.30 1.40
N ALA A 289 19.95 2.15 1.37
CA ALA A 289 19.31 0.94 0.91
C ALA A 289 18.29 0.44 1.95
N GLY A 290 17.07 0.12 1.52
CA GLY A 290 16.04 -0.45 2.40
C GLY A 290 16.52 -1.74 3.09
N ARG A 291 17.37 -2.52 2.39
CA ARG A 291 18.05 -3.69 2.97
C ARG A 291 18.94 -3.33 4.16
N ASP A 292 19.65 -2.20 4.14
CA ASP A 292 20.56 -1.83 5.24
C ASP A 292 19.76 -1.46 6.50
N VAL A 293 18.58 -0.83 6.34
CA VAL A 293 17.65 -0.56 7.46
C VAL A 293 17.09 -1.88 8.02
N TYR A 294 16.72 -2.83 7.16
CA TYR A 294 16.30 -4.17 7.58
C TYR A 294 17.41 -4.93 8.33
N VAL A 295 18.67 -4.82 7.87
CA VAL A 295 19.83 -5.42 8.54
C VAL A 295 20.00 -4.88 9.95
N LEU A 296 19.87 -3.55 10.16
CA LEU A 296 19.92 -2.95 11.50
C LEU A 296 18.92 -3.58 12.49
N ALA A 297 17.68 -3.80 12.05
CA ALA A 297 16.67 -4.46 12.87
C ALA A 297 17.02 -5.93 13.16
N SER A 298 17.41 -6.66 12.11
CA SER A 298 17.72 -8.09 12.21
C SER A 298 18.93 -8.36 13.10
N GLU A 299 20.01 -7.56 12.96
CA GLU A 299 21.21 -7.70 13.82
C GLU A 299 20.86 -7.42 15.27
N ARG A 300 20.09 -6.35 15.56
CA ARG A 300 19.74 -6.02 16.95
C ARG A 300 18.91 -7.11 17.62
N PHE A 301 17.95 -7.72 16.92
CA PHE A 301 17.21 -8.86 17.44
C PHE A 301 18.10 -10.10 17.61
N HIS A 302 19.01 -10.34 16.65
CA HIS A 302 19.96 -11.46 16.74
C HIS A 302 20.93 -11.35 17.92
N GLU A 303 21.44 -10.16 18.22
CA GLU A 303 22.28 -9.87 19.41
C GLU A 303 21.60 -10.26 20.72
N GLU A 304 20.28 -10.15 20.80
CA GLU A 304 19.48 -10.57 21.94
C GLU A 304 19.07 -12.05 21.90
N GLY A 305 19.55 -12.80 20.89
CA GLY A 305 19.36 -14.23 20.77
C GLY A 305 18.07 -14.66 20.03
N TYR A 306 17.35 -13.72 19.39
CA TYR A 306 16.16 -14.04 18.63
C TYR A 306 16.50 -14.48 17.19
N PRO A 307 15.84 -15.52 16.66
CA PRO A 307 15.94 -15.89 15.25
C PRO A 307 15.50 -14.75 14.34
N THR A 308 16.18 -14.56 13.21
CA THR A 308 15.79 -13.55 12.23
C THR A 308 15.84 -14.07 10.81
N GLY A 309 15.04 -13.49 9.92
CA GLY A 309 15.02 -13.82 8.51
C GLY A 309 16.37 -13.59 7.81
N LEU A 310 17.23 -12.73 8.37
CA LEU A 310 18.60 -12.49 7.87
C LEU A 310 19.55 -13.67 8.17
N HIS A 311 19.43 -14.26 9.36
CA HIS A 311 20.38 -15.27 9.90
C HIS A 311 19.91 -16.71 9.73
N LYS A 312 18.70 -16.93 9.21
CA LYS A 312 18.18 -18.27 8.96
C LYS A 312 18.99 -19.02 7.88
N ARG A 313 18.99 -20.34 7.94
CA ARG A 313 19.54 -21.20 6.90
C ARG A 313 18.65 -21.17 5.65
N ASP A 314 19.25 -21.45 4.50
CA ASP A 314 18.51 -21.62 3.25
C ASP A 314 17.46 -22.72 3.38
N GLY A 315 16.21 -22.40 2.98
CA GLY A 315 15.08 -23.33 3.09
C GLY A 315 14.44 -23.42 4.49
N GLU A 316 15.03 -22.82 5.52
CA GLU A 316 14.43 -22.78 6.86
C GLU A 316 13.20 -21.87 6.88
N VAL A 317 12.13 -22.35 7.49
CA VAL A 317 10.93 -21.55 7.78
C VAL A 317 10.97 -21.19 9.26
N LEU A 318 11.01 -19.90 9.56
CA LEU A 318 10.96 -19.42 10.94
C LEU A 318 9.50 -19.27 11.37
N GLU A 319 9.19 -19.76 12.57
CA GLU A 319 7.91 -19.56 13.26
C GLU A 319 8.05 -18.61 14.46
N ASP A 320 9.31 -18.39 14.91
CA ASP A 320 9.68 -17.54 16.04
C ASP A 320 10.61 -16.41 15.61
N GLY A 321 10.74 -15.39 16.46
CA GLY A 321 11.66 -14.27 16.30
C GLY A 321 11.16 -13.22 15.30
N PHE A 322 12.07 -12.64 14.50
CA PHE A 322 11.77 -11.65 13.46
C PHE A 322 11.84 -12.30 12.08
N TYR A 323 10.72 -12.77 11.54
CA TYR A 323 10.68 -13.63 10.36
C TYR A 323 10.18 -12.94 9.07
N HIS A 324 9.73 -11.67 9.13
CA HIS A 324 9.22 -10.90 7.99
C HIS A 324 10.15 -9.75 7.58
N GLY A 325 9.75 -8.93 6.64
CA GLY A 325 10.43 -7.67 6.29
C GLY A 325 10.28 -6.64 7.38
N LEU A 326 11.12 -5.60 7.36
CA LEU A 326 10.99 -4.47 8.29
C LEU A 326 9.93 -3.48 7.84
N GLY A 327 9.54 -3.52 6.55
CA GLY A 327 8.56 -2.60 6.02
C GLY A 327 8.48 -2.59 4.50
N HIS A 328 7.59 -1.78 4.00
CA HIS A 328 7.27 -1.63 2.59
C HIS A 328 6.82 -0.19 2.27
N GLY A 329 6.77 0.14 0.98
CA GLY A 329 6.14 1.36 0.53
C GLY A 329 4.63 1.32 0.72
N VAL A 330 4.04 2.49 0.97
CA VAL A 330 2.59 2.70 1.08
C VAL A 330 2.17 3.87 0.20
N GLY A 331 1.06 3.73 -0.49
CA GLY A 331 0.49 4.76 -1.35
C GLY A 331 -0.87 4.37 -1.87
N LEU A 332 -0.98 4.19 -3.17
CA LEU A 332 -2.19 3.70 -3.84
C LEU A 332 -2.38 2.18 -3.68
N GLU A 333 -1.37 1.48 -3.21
CA GLU A 333 -1.44 0.12 -2.69
C GLU A 333 -0.94 0.11 -1.25
N VAL A 334 -1.46 -0.80 -0.42
CA VAL A 334 -0.96 -0.97 0.94
C VAL A 334 0.50 -1.45 0.91
N HIS A 335 0.81 -2.38 0.01
CA HIS A 335 2.15 -2.89 -0.23
C HIS A 335 2.66 -2.47 -1.61
N GLU A 336 3.56 -1.51 -1.66
CA GLU A 336 4.25 -1.12 -2.89
C GLU A 336 5.77 -0.97 -2.64
N GLN A 337 6.55 -0.65 -3.67
CA GLN A 337 7.97 -0.33 -3.47
C GLN A 337 8.13 1.06 -2.81
N PRO A 338 9.24 1.24 -2.03
CA PRO A 338 10.38 0.33 -1.84
C PRO A 338 10.13 -0.73 -0.76
N TRP A 339 10.91 -1.83 -0.80
CA TRP A 339 10.90 -2.84 0.25
C TRP A 339 12.03 -2.62 1.25
N LEU A 340 11.72 -2.60 2.54
CA LEU A 340 12.70 -2.61 3.63
C LEU A 340 12.86 -4.05 4.10
N SER A 341 13.55 -4.86 3.32
CA SER A 341 13.69 -6.29 3.52
C SER A 341 14.99 -6.82 2.91
N ARG A 342 15.09 -8.12 2.66
CA ARG A 342 16.26 -8.75 2.01
C ARG A 342 16.43 -8.35 0.54
N TYR A 343 15.45 -7.69 -0.06
CA TYR A 343 15.50 -7.29 -1.46
C TYR A 343 16.27 -5.98 -1.66
N PRO A 344 16.89 -5.79 -2.84
CA PRO A 344 17.57 -4.55 -3.16
C PRO A 344 16.54 -3.42 -3.37
N GLY A 345 16.95 -2.20 -3.10
CA GLY A 345 16.17 -0.99 -3.32
C GLY A 345 16.77 0.15 -2.49
N VAL A 346 16.83 1.34 -3.06
CA VAL A 346 17.35 2.54 -2.40
C VAL A 346 16.18 3.46 -2.11
N LEU A 347 16.10 4.01 -0.90
CA LEU A 347 15.10 5.01 -0.52
C LEU A 347 15.36 6.32 -1.29
N VAL A 348 14.29 6.93 -1.78
CA VAL A 348 14.35 8.23 -2.44
C VAL A 348 13.43 9.23 -1.73
N GLU A 349 13.69 10.52 -1.91
CA GLU A 349 12.79 11.57 -1.43
C GLU A 349 11.38 11.36 -2.01
N GLY A 350 10.36 11.46 -1.17
CA GLY A 350 8.95 11.25 -1.52
C GLY A 350 8.44 9.83 -1.28
N ASP A 351 9.30 8.84 -1.02
CA ASP A 351 8.83 7.53 -0.58
C ASP A 351 8.06 7.65 0.74
N VAL A 352 6.93 6.97 0.84
CA VAL A 352 6.24 6.72 2.10
C VAL A 352 6.39 5.25 2.41
N VAL A 353 6.91 4.92 3.59
CA VAL A 353 7.25 3.54 3.98
C VAL A 353 6.77 3.21 5.39
N THR A 354 6.49 1.96 5.66
CA THR A 354 6.30 1.43 7.01
C THR A 354 7.64 1.08 7.66
N LEU A 355 7.67 1.13 8.99
CA LEU A 355 8.67 0.51 9.84
C LEU A 355 7.93 -0.32 10.87
N GLU A 356 7.98 -1.65 10.73
CA GLU A 356 7.14 -2.61 11.47
C GLU A 356 7.95 -3.73 12.15
N PRO A 357 8.96 -3.41 12.97
CA PRO A 357 9.66 -4.47 13.70
C PRO A 357 8.70 -5.26 14.59
N GLY A 358 8.91 -6.56 14.68
CA GLY A 358 8.10 -7.43 15.51
C GLY A 358 8.88 -8.63 16.05
N LEU A 359 8.48 -9.13 17.22
CA LEU A 359 8.99 -10.37 17.82
C LEU A 359 7.84 -11.31 18.14
N TYR A 360 8.00 -12.57 17.79
CA TYR A 360 6.96 -13.57 17.86
C TYR A 360 7.47 -14.87 18.44
N ARG A 361 6.58 -15.60 19.11
CA ARG A 361 6.80 -16.98 19.56
C ARG A 361 5.55 -17.81 19.33
N SER A 362 5.67 -18.83 18.49
CA SER A 362 4.59 -19.74 18.15
C SER A 362 3.93 -20.36 19.41
N GLY A 363 2.61 -20.36 19.47
CA GLY A 363 1.85 -20.85 20.59
C GLY A 363 1.81 -19.93 21.83
N TYR A 364 2.57 -18.84 21.83
CA TYR A 364 2.56 -17.85 22.92
C TYR A 364 1.92 -16.53 22.49
N GLY A 365 2.47 -15.90 21.46
CA GLY A 365 2.05 -14.62 20.96
C GLY A 365 3.23 -13.76 20.48
N GLY A 366 2.96 -12.52 20.14
CA GLY A 366 3.95 -11.60 19.62
C GLY A 366 3.66 -10.14 19.93
N CYS A 367 4.62 -9.30 19.55
CA CYS A 367 4.54 -7.84 19.63
C CYS A 367 5.00 -7.25 18.30
N ARG A 368 4.22 -6.37 17.71
CA ARG A 368 4.57 -5.52 16.58
C ARG A 368 4.23 -4.07 16.90
N LEU A 369 5.13 -3.18 16.57
CA LEU A 369 4.90 -1.74 16.53
C LEU A 369 5.22 -1.29 15.11
N GLU A 370 4.38 -0.44 14.56
CA GLU A 370 4.53 0.02 13.19
C GLU A 370 4.17 1.49 13.06
N ASP A 371 5.02 2.20 12.35
CA ASP A 371 4.81 3.59 12.01
C ASP A 371 4.96 3.81 10.51
N LEU A 372 4.19 4.78 10.02
CA LEU A 372 4.27 5.28 8.66
C LEU A 372 5.21 6.49 8.59
N VAL A 373 6.13 6.49 7.63
CA VAL A 373 7.24 7.44 7.53
C VAL A 373 7.36 7.97 6.12
N LEU A 374 7.43 9.30 5.96
CA LEU A 374 7.77 9.98 4.72
C LEU A 374 9.28 10.23 4.64
N VAL A 375 9.92 9.77 3.59
CA VAL A 375 11.32 10.07 3.29
C VAL A 375 11.41 11.49 2.75
N THR A 376 12.04 12.38 3.52
CA THR A 376 12.24 13.79 3.17
C THR A 376 13.61 14.01 2.56
N LYS A 377 13.89 15.20 2.05
CA LYS A 377 15.18 15.56 1.44
C LYS A 377 16.40 15.21 2.31
N ASP A 378 16.29 15.42 3.64
CA ASP A 378 17.42 15.34 4.54
C ASP A 378 17.27 14.25 5.63
N GLY A 379 16.16 13.47 5.60
CA GLY A 379 15.87 12.46 6.61
C GLY A 379 14.49 11.83 6.47
N ALA A 380 13.73 11.78 7.56
CA ALA A 380 12.41 11.21 7.61
C ALA A 380 11.44 12.07 8.45
N GLU A 381 10.18 12.13 8.02
CA GLU A 381 9.06 12.69 8.78
C GLU A 381 8.17 11.53 9.25
N LEU A 382 7.95 11.43 10.55
CA LEU A 382 7.01 10.48 11.12
C LEU A 382 5.58 10.95 10.81
N LEU A 383 4.81 10.14 10.12
CA LEU A 383 3.40 10.45 9.79
C LEU A 383 2.43 9.92 10.85
N THR A 384 2.84 8.93 11.64
CA THR A 384 2.08 8.36 12.75
C THR A 384 2.27 9.20 14.00
N ASP A 385 1.20 9.72 14.58
CA ASP A 385 1.21 10.44 15.87
C ASP A 385 0.38 9.68 16.91
N TYR A 386 0.93 8.58 17.40
CA TYR A 386 0.23 7.70 18.33
C TYR A 386 1.18 7.09 19.38
N PRO A 387 0.76 6.99 20.66
CA PRO A 387 1.62 6.46 21.71
C PRO A 387 1.95 4.98 21.53
N TYR A 388 3.06 4.57 22.16
CA TYR A 388 3.57 3.19 22.12
C TYR A 388 3.24 2.39 23.38
N ASP A 389 2.45 2.95 24.30
CA ASP A 389 2.15 2.28 25.57
C ASP A 389 1.52 0.90 25.37
N LEU A 390 2.06 -0.11 26.08
CA LEU A 390 1.51 -1.46 26.09
C LEU A 390 0.17 -1.52 26.82
N ALA A 391 -0.03 -0.66 27.84
CA ALA A 391 -1.32 -0.47 28.48
C ALA A 391 -2.26 0.40 27.62
N PRO A 392 -3.52 0.03 27.46
CA PRO A 392 -4.47 0.79 26.66
C PRO A 392 -4.85 2.15 27.25
#